data_a1dec32edd0cf4227e2722e78e26270e
#
_entry.id   a1dec32edd0cf4227e2722e78e26270e
#
_cell.length_a   1.000
_cell.length_b   1.000
_cell.length_c   1.000
_cell.angle_alpha   90.00
_cell.angle_beta   90.00
_cell.angle_gamma   90.00
#
_symmetry.space_group_name_H-M   'P 1'
#
loop_
_entity.id
_entity.type
_entity.pdbx_description
1 polymer ?
#
loop_
_entity_poly.entity_id
_entity_poly.type
_entity_poly.pdbx_seq_one_letter_code
_entity_poly.pdbx_strand_id
1 'polypeptide(L)'
;MVYFVALFGGSAAVMLFEAGNVRSAGASGAIYGLMGAVLVVVLKARVSPTGVITIIVINLVFSVTMPGISLAAHVGGLVFGAAATAAIIYLPGVVLHRESRTQQNASRVGWVALVVLLVIAIGLGVVAGSSASGLV
;
A
#
# COMPACT_ATOMS: atom_id res chain seq x y z
N MET A 1 3.62 10.75 0.41
CA MET A 1 2.29 10.21 0.81
C MET A 1 2.14 8.72 0.51
N VAL A 2 2.43 8.20 -0.71
CA VAL A 2 2.36 6.76 -1.01
C VAL A 2 3.11 5.91 0.03
N TYR A 3 4.32 6.33 0.42
CA TYR A 3 5.10 5.71 1.48
C TYR A 3 4.31 5.56 2.79
N PHE A 4 3.64 6.62 3.25
CA PHE A 4 2.87 6.57 4.51
C PHE A 4 1.62 5.70 4.38
N VAL A 5 0.91 5.77 3.24
CA VAL A 5 -0.24 4.88 2.98
C VAL A 5 0.20 3.42 3.04
N ALA A 6 1.34 3.10 2.42
CA ALA A 6 1.91 1.75 2.43
C ALA A 6 2.41 1.32 3.81
N LEU A 7 3.02 2.25 4.58
CA LEU A 7 3.47 1.99 5.95
C LEU A 7 2.30 1.60 6.84
N PHE A 8 1.24 2.40 6.86
CA PHE A 8 0.06 2.11 7.68
C PHE A 8 -0.73 0.92 7.14
N GLY A 9 -0.80 0.72 5.82
CA GLY A 9 -1.40 -0.46 5.22
C GLY A 9 -0.68 -1.76 5.58
N GLY A 10 0.65 -1.74 5.57
CA GLY A 10 1.47 -2.86 6.04
C GLY A 10 1.26 -3.13 7.53
N SER A 11 1.24 -2.09 8.36
CA SER A 11 0.99 -2.22 9.80
C SER A 11 -0.41 -2.76 10.09
N ALA A 12 -1.43 -2.31 9.37
CA ALA A 12 -2.79 -2.84 9.48
C ALA A 12 -2.86 -4.33 9.12
N ALA A 13 -2.15 -4.75 8.07
CA ALA A 13 -2.09 -6.14 7.67
C ALA A 13 -1.44 -7.02 8.76
N VAL A 14 -0.38 -6.55 9.41
CA VAL A 14 0.22 -7.26 10.56
C VAL A 14 -0.80 -7.42 11.68
N MET A 15 -1.52 -6.36 12.05
CA MET A 15 -2.51 -6.41 13.12
C MET A 15 -3.67 -7.35 12.79
N LEU A 16 -4.05 -7.46 11.51
CA LEU A 16 -5.13 -8.34 11.05
C LEU A 16 -4.74 -9.82 10.99
N PHE A 17 -3.50 -10.12 10.58
CA PHE A 17 -3.10 -11.49 10.23
C PHE A 17 -2.05 -12.09 11.14
N GLU A 18 -1.29 -11.27 11.89
CA GLU A 18 -0.20 -11.72 12.77
C GLU A 18 -0.40 -11.27 14.22
N ALA A 19 -1.66 -11.00 14.62
CA ALA A 19 -2.00 -10.52 15.96
C ALA A 19 -1.45 -11.44 17.06
N GLY A 20 -0.60 -10.90 17.92
CA GLY A 20 -0.20 -11.50 19.18
C GLY A 20 1.29 -11.74 19.40
N ASN A 21 2.14 -11.89 18.37
CA ASN A 21 3.54 -12.29 18.59
C ASN A 21 4.61 -11.57 17.75
N VAL A 22 4.24 -10.67 16.85
CA VAL A 22 5.24 -10.06 15.97
C VAL A 22 5.46 -8.60 16.32
N ARG A 23 6.61 -8.31 16.91
CA ARG A 23 7.13 -6.94 16.91
C ARG A 23 7.68 -6.62 15.51
N SER A 24 6.80 -6.54 14.56
CA SER A 24 7.14 -6.10 13.21
C SER A 24 7.06 -4.58 13.17
N ALA A 25 8.15 -3.94 13.51
CA ALA A 25 8.30 -2.51 13.30
C ALA A 25 9.32 -2.32 12.19
N GLY A 26 8.88 -1.90 11.03
CA GLY A 26 9.84 -1.64 9.98
C GLY A 26 9.27 -0.84 8.82
N ALA A 27 10.08 0.07 8.32
CA ALA A 27 9.83 0.78 7.07
C ALA A 27 9.77 -0.18 5.85
N SER A 28 10.06 -1.47 6.05
CA SER A 28 10.11 -2.46 4.97
C SER A 28 8.76 -2.61 4.24
N GLY A 29 7.63 -2.61 4.97
CA GLY A 29 6.29 -2.60 4.36
C GLY A 29 6.08 -1.40 3.45
N ALA A 30 6.55 -0.21 3.86
CA ALA A 30 6.49 0.97 3.02
C ALA A 30 7.39 0.87 1.78
N ILE A 31 8.55 0.22 1.89
CA ILE A 31 9.43 -0.04 0.74
C ILE A 31 8.75 -0.98 -0.26
N TYR A 32 8.09 -2.04 0.22
CA TYR A 32 7.26 -2.89 -0.64
C TYR A 32 6.13 -2.11 -1.31
N GLY A 33 5.54 -1.15 -0.60
CA GLY A 33 4.55 -0.24 -1.19
C GLY A 33 5.11 0.62 -2.32
N LEU A 34 6.36 1.06 -2.21
CA LEU A 34 7.04 1.75 -3.32
C LEU A 34 7.31 0.80 -4.50
N MET A 35 7.62 -0.48 -4.25
CA MET A 35 7.73 -1.48 -5.33
C MET A 35 6.38 -1.68 -6.02
N GLY A 36 5.28 -1.74 -5.26
CA GLY A 36 3.92 -1.79 -5.81
C GLY A 36 3.58 -0.54 -6.63
N ALA A 37 3.99 0.64 -6.15
CA ALA A 37 3.85 1.89 -6.88
C ALA A 37 4.60 1.86 -8.22
N VAL A 38 5.85 1.42 -8.22
CA VAL A 38 6.66 1.28 -9.44
C VAL A 38 6.01 0.29 -10.41
N LEU A 39 5.48 -0.83 -9.92
CA LEU A 39 4.77 -1.80 -10.76
C LEU A 39 3.58 -1.14 -11.48
N VAL A 40 2.75 -0.38 -10.79
CA VAL A 40 1.62 0.34 -11.41
C VAL A 40 2.08 1.34 -12.46
N VAL A 41 3.16 2.08 -12.20
CA VAL A 41 3.73 3.05 -13.15
C VAL A 41 4.24 2.35 -14.41
N VAL A 42 4.98 1.24 -14.25
CA VAL A 42 5.53 0.44 -15.36
C VAL A 42 4.41 -0.14 -16.23
N LEU A 43 3.35 -0.67 -15.60
CA LEU A 43 2.17 -1.17 -16.31
C LEU A 43 1.45 -0.03 -17.06
N LYS A 44 1.31 1.15 -16.46
CA LYS A 44 0.74 2.33 -17.11
C LYS A 44 1.56 2.80 -18.29
N ALA A 45 2.88 2.74 -18.19
CA ALA A 45 3.81 3.11 -19.25
C ALA A 45 3.88 2.06 -20.37
N ARG A 46 3.21 0.90 -20.22
CA ARG A 46 3.27 -0.23 -21.16
C ARG A 46 4.70 -0.75 -21.40
N VAL A 47 5.54 -0.65 -20.37
CA VAL A 47 6.90 -1.23 -20.35
C VAL A 47 6.82 -2.61 -19.71
N SER A 48 7.77 -3.50 -20.05
CA SER A 48 7.81 -4.84 -19.48
C SER A 48 7.94 -4.79 -17.94
N PRO A 49 7.01 -5.37 -17.17
CA PRO A 49 7.06 -5.37 -15.71
C PRO A 49 7.96 -6.48 -15.15
N THR A 50 8.57 -7.31 -15.99
CA THR A 50 9.29 -8.54 -15.58
C THR A 50 10.34 -8.25 -14.50
N GLY A 51 11.18 -7.24 -14.68
CA GLY A 51 12.22 -6.92 -13.71
C GLY A 51 11.64 -6.52 -12.33
N VAL A 52 10.58 -5.71 -12.32
CA VAL A 52 9.92 -5.28 -11.07
C VAL A 52 9.26 -6.47 -10.38
N ILE A 53 8.53 -7.30 -11.14
CA ILE A 53 7.89 -8.51 -10.61
C ILE A 53 8.94 -9.46 -10.04
N THR A 54 10.05 -9.69 -10.76
CA THR A 54 11.13 -10.56 -10.28
C THR A 54 11.67 -10.08 -8.94
N ILE A 55 11.95 -8.79 -8.80
CA ILE A 55 12.44 -8.22 -7.54
C ILE A 55 11.39 -8.41 -6.42
N ILE A 56 10.12 -8.14 -6.67
CA ILE A 56 9.04 -8.33 -5.69
C ILE A 56 8.98 -9.79 -5.25
N VAL A 57 8.97 -10.73 -6.20
CA VAL A 57 8.86 -12.17 -5.90
C VAL A 57 10.07 -12.66 -5.09
N ILE A 58 11.29 -12.32 -5.49
CA ILE A 58 12.50 -12.71 -4.75
C ILE A 58 12.43 -12.20 -3.31
N ASN A 59 12.08 -10.94 -3.12
CA ASN A 59 11.98 -10.35 -1.77
C ASN A 59 10.84 -10.99 -0.95
N LEU A 60 9.69 -11.33 -1.55
CA LEU A 60 8.64 -12.06 -0.85
C LEU A 60 9.06 -13.46 -0.43
N VAL A 61 9.83 -14.18 -1.29
CA VAL A 61 10.42 -15.48 -0.93
C VAL A 61 11.35 -15.33 0.28
N PHE A 62 12.20 -14.29 0.31
CA PHE A 62 13.02 -13.98 1.48
C PHE A 62 12.17 -13.72 2.73
N SER A 63 11.03 -13.02 2.58
CA SER A 63 10.13 -12.75 3.71
C SER A 63 9.54 -14.02 4.33
N VAL A 64 9.32 -15.06 3.53
CA VAL A 64 8.79 -16.35 4.02
C VAL A 64 9.90 -17.20 4.66
N THR A 65 11.14 -17.11 4.14
CA THR A 65 12.24 -17.97 4.55
C THR A 65 13.01 -17.44 5.76
N MET A 66 12.99 -16.13 6.00
CA MET A 66 13.76 -15.50 7.07
C MET A 66 12.92 -15.28 8.33
N PRO A 67 13.31 -15.84 9.49
CA PRO A 67 12.61 -15.59 10.75
C PRO A 67 12.60 -14.10 11.13
N GLY A 68 11.50 -13.64 11.72
CA GLY A 68 11.38 -12.24 12.18
C GLY A 68 10.98 -11.24 11.09
N ILE A 69 10.74 -11.67 9.86
CA ILE A 69 10.24 -10.84 8.77
C ILE A 69 8.73 -11.08 8.60
N SER A 70 7.94 -10.01 8.68
CA SER A 70 6.50 -10.08 8.50
C SER A 70 6.11 -10.11 7.03
N LEU A 71 5.60 -11.23 6.56
CA LEU A 71 5.01 -11.34 5.22
C LEU A 71 3.76 -10.46 5.08
N ALA A 72 2.94 -10.39 6.12
CA ALA A 72 1.75 -9.56 6.11
C ALA A 72 2.08 -8.07 5.94
N ALA A 73 3.13 -7.57 6.61
CA ALA A 73 3.60 -6.19 6.42
C ALA A 73 4.00 -5.91 4.97
N HIS A 74 4.70 -6.84 4.34
CA HIS A 74 5.20 -6.69 2.97
C HIS A 74 4.07 -6.74 1.95
N VAL A 75 3.17 -7.72 2.05
CA VAL A 75 2.01 -7.84 1.16
C VAL A 75 1.05 -6.67 1.37
N GLY A 76 0.75 -6.32 2.62
CA GLY A 76 -0.10 -5.17 2.93
C GLY A 76 0.47 -3.87 2.39
N GLY A 77 1.76 -3.63 2.62
CA GLY A 77 2.46 -2.46 2.07
C GLY A 77 2.40 -2.42 0.55
N LEU A 78 2.72 -3.54 -0.12
CA LEU A 78 2.66 -3.68 -1.58
C LEU A 78 1.28 -3.32 -2.14
N VAL A 79 0.21 -3.88 -1.56
CA VAL A 79 -1.17 -3.66 -1.99
C VAL A 79 -1.58 -2.21 -1.79
N PHE A 80 -1.34 -1.64 -0.60
CA PHE A 80 -1.72 -0.25 -0.31
C PHE A 80 -0.91 0.75 -1.14
N GLY A 81 0.37 0.50 -1.38
CA GLY A 81 1.20 1.34 -2.24
C GLY A 81 0.79 1.29 -3.70
N ALA A 82 0.47 0.10 -4.22
CA ALA A 82 -0.08 -0.07 -5.55
C ALA A 82 -1.45 0.62 -5.70
N ALA A 83 -2.35 0.44 -4.73
CA ALA A 83 -3.67 1.07 -4.72
C ALA A 83 -3.57 2.60 -4.68
N ALA A 84 -2.69 3.15 -3.83
CA ALA A 84 -2.45 4.59 -3.74
C ALA A 84 -1.97 5.17 -5.08
N THR A 85 -1.04 4.49 -5.74
CA THR A 85 -0.51 4.93 -7.04
C THR A 85 -1.53 4.77 -8.15
N ALA A 86 -2.28 3.66 -8.16
CA ALA A 86 -3.38 3.46 -9.10
C ALA A 86 -4.46 4.54 -8.95
N ALA A 87 -4.80 4.91 -7.71
CA ALA A 87 -5.75 5.97 -7.44
C ALA A 87 -5.28 7.33 -8.01
N ILE A 88 -4.02 7.70 -7.81
CA ILE A 88 -3.46 8.94 -8.37
C ILE A 88 -3.55 8.94 -9.90
N ILE A 89 -3.24 7.81 -10.53
CA ILE A 89 -3.12 7.71 -12.00
C ILE A 89 -4.48 7.59 -12.69
N TYR A 90 -5.40 6.81 -12.13
CA TYR A 90 -6.64 6.42 -12.83
C TYR A 90 -7.89 7.13 -12.34
N LEU A 91 -8.00 7.46 -11.01
CA LEU A 91 -9.21 8.09 -10.48
C LEU A 91 -9.56 9.42 -11.16
N PRO A 92 -8.63 10.34 -11.43
CA PRO A 92 -8.98 11.58 -12.11
C PRO A 92 -9.63 11.35 -13.48
N GLY A 93 -9.24 10.25 -14.15
CA GLY A 93 -9.83 9.86 -15.43
C GLY A 93 -11.24 9.32 -15.31
N VAL A 94 -11.62 8.77 -14.17
CA VAL A 94 -12.96 8.20 -13.92
C VAL A 94 -13.91 9.25 -13.35
N VAL A 95 -13.41 10.08 -12.41
CA VAL A 95 -14.25 11.01 -11.62
C VAL A 95 -14.47 12.33 -12.34
N LEU A 96 -13.46 12.84 -13.08
CA LEU A 96 -13.53 14.14 -13.72
C LEU A 96 -14.07 14.05 -15.14
N HIS A 97 -15.07 14.89 -15.46
CA HIS A 97 -15.52 15.10 -16.83
C HIS A 97 -14.41 15.72 -17.68
N ARG A 98 -14.41 15.50 -18.98
CA ARG A 98 -13.34 15.96 -19.89
C ARG A 98 -13.01 17.44 -19.75
N GLU A 99 -14.02 18.30 -19.61
CA GLU A 99 -13.87 19.76 -19.49
C GLU A 99 -13.25 20.19 -18.15
N SER A 100 -13.44 19.42 -17.06
CA SER A 100 -12.91 19.71 -15.73
C SER A 100 -11.56 19.05 -15.43
N ARG A 101 -10.96 18.34 -16.38
CA ARG A 101 -9.66 17.66 -16.24
C ARG A 101 -8.49 18.63 -16.34
N THR A 102 -8.40 19.56 -15.41
CA THR A 102 -7.21 20.38 -15.24
C THR A 102 -6.18 19.64 -14.40
N GLN A 103 -4.90 20.02 -14.53
CA GLN A 103 -3.81 19.49 -13.69
C GLN A 103 -4.13 19.66 -12.19
N GLN A 104 -4.71 20.81 -11.82
CA GLN A 104 -5.07 21.12 -10.45
C GLN A 104 -6.17 20.22 -9.92
N ASN A 105 -7.23 19.97 -10.70
CA ASN A 105 -8.32 19.08 -10.29
C ASN A 105 -7.87 17.62 -10.20
N ALA A 106 -7.05 17.17 -11.14
CA ALA A 106 -6.45 15.83 -11.09
C ALA A 106 -5.60 15.65 -9.82
N SER A 107 -4.78 16.65 -9.48
CA SER A 107 -3.99 16.63 -8.26
C SER A 107 -4.87 16.57 -7.00
N ARG A 108 -5.95 17.36 -6.94
CA ARG A 108 -6.90 17.34 -5.81
C ARG A 108 -7.54 15.96 -5.62
N VAL A 109 -8.00 15.34 -6.71
CA VAL A 109 -8.57 13.99 -6.66
C VAL A 109 -7.54 12.98 -6.15
N GLY A 110 -6.32 13.05 -6.64
CA GLY A 110 -5.21 12.21 -6.17
C GLY A 110 -4.93 12.38 -4.67
N TRP A 111 -4.87 13.62 -4.19
CA TRP A 111 -4.65 13.90 -2.76
C TRP A 111 -5.80 13.41 -1.88
N VAL A 112 -7.04 13.62 -2.28
CA VAL A 112 -8.22 13.12 -1.56
C VAL A 112 -8.17 11.59 -1.48
N ALA A 113 -7.88 10.91 -2.59
CA ALA A 113 -7.76 9.46 -2.62
C ALA A 113 -6.67 8.94 -1.65
N LEU A 114 -5.52 9.60 -1.61
CA LEU A 114 -4.43 9.24 -0.69
C LEU A 114 -4.84 9.41 0.78
N VAL A 115 -5.53 10.51 1.11
CA VAL A 115 -6.03 10.74 2.48
C VAL A 115 -7.07 9.69 2.86
N VAL A 116 -8.00 9.36 1.96
CA VAL A 116 -9.00 8.31 2.19
C VAL A 116 -8.33 6.96 2.42
N LEU A 117 -7.37 6.56 1.60
CA LEU A 117 -6.64 5.30 1.78
C LEU A 117 -5.84 5.28 3.09
N LEU A 118 -5.25 6.41 3.48
CA LEU A 118 -4.54 6.53 4.74
C LEU A 118 -5.49 6.34 5.94
N VAL A 119 -6.65 6.99 5.90
CA VAL A 119 -7.68 6.85 6.94
C VAL A 119 -8.19 5.42 7.03
N ILE A 120 -8.42 4.76 5.89
CA ILE A 120 -8.81 3.34 5.84
C ILE A 120 -7.72 2.47 6.46
N ALA A 121 -6.46 2.66 6.10
CA ALA A 121 -5.34 1.88 6.64
C ALA A 121 -5.21 2.03 8.16
N ILE A 122 -5.30 3.27 8.67
CA ILE A 122 -5.27 3.56 10.10
C ILE A 122 -6.49 2.94 10.79
N GLY A 123 -7.69 3.11 10.24
CA GLY A 123 -8.93 2.56 10.80
C GLY A 123 -8.89 1.04 10.91
N LEU A 124 -8.44 0.36 9.87
CA LEU A 124 -8.24 -1.11 9.88
C LEU A 124 -7.24 -1.53 10.97
N GLY A 125 -6.14 -0.81 11.11
CA GLY A 125 -5.14 -1.07 12.14
C GLY A 125 -5.69 -0.88 13.56
N VAL A 126 -6.44 0.19 13.79
CA VAL A 126 -7.06 0.46 15.11
C VAL A 126 -8.09 -0.62 15.46
N VAL A 127 -8.99 -0.95 14.51
CA VAL A 127 -10.02 -1.99 14.74
C VAL A 127 -9.37 -3.35 15.01
N ALA A 128 -8.38 -3.75 14.22
CA ALA A 128 -7.67 -5.01 14.41
C ALA A 128 -6.92 -5.04 15.76
N GLY A 129 -6.27 -3.94 16.12
CA GLY A 129 -5.55 -3.82 17.38
C GLY A 129 -6.46 -3.85 18.60
N SER A 130 -7.64 -3.22 18.54
CA SER A 130 -8.62 -3.24 19.62
C SER A 130 -9.23 -4.62 19.83
N SER A 131 -9.52 -5.34 18.76
CA SER A 131 -10.02 -6.71 18.81
C SER A 131 -9.00 -7.67 19.42
N ALA A 132 -7.70 -7.50 19.11
CA ALA A 132 -6.62 -8.32 19.65
C ALA A 132 -6.36 -8.06 21.14
N SER A 133 -6.64 -6.85 21.64
CA SER A 133 -6.46 -6.47 23.04
C SER A 133 -7.66 -6.79 23.94
N GLY A 134 -8.77 -7.32 23.40
CA GLY A 134 -9.99 -7.62 24.16
C GLY A 134 -10.73 -6.37 24.66
N LEU A 135 -10.50 -5.20 24.04
CA LEU A 135 -11.14 -3.93 24.40
C LEU A 135 -12.47 -3.69 23.66
N VAL A 136 -12.95 -4.67 22.89
CA VAL A 136 -14.26 -4.64 22.21
C VAL A 136 -15.00 -5.92 22.48
#